data_e502657e6017f11b8d895668bea2c343
#
_entry.id   e502657e6017f11b8d895668bea2c343
#
_cell.length_a   1.000
_cell.length_b   1.000
_cell.length_c   1.000
_cell.angle_alpha   90.00
_cell.angle_beta   90.00
_cell.angle_gamma   90.00
#
_symmetry.space_group_name_H-M   'P 1'
#
loop_
_entity.id
_entity.type
_entity.pdbx_description
1 polymer ?
#
loop_
_entity_poly.entity_id
_entity_poly.type
_entity_poly.pdbx_seq_one_letter_code
_entity_poly.pdbx_strand_id
1 'polypeptide(L)'
;MRSTEIFHIKMAEIFGFPDFYGKNLAAFIDCLSDLRIYEGEDIEPMVRYSLNKDECILLNIKNLLKISDDLRSKFLLAIEQVNVRHRISKIPTILINLIE
;
A
#
# COMPACT_ATOMS: atom_id res chain seq x y z
N MET A 1 -1.72 22.03 -5.38
CA MET A 1 -1.16 20.66 -5.28
C MET A 1 -2.12 19.68 -5.94
N ARG A 2 -1.61 18.79 -6.78
CA ARG A 2 -2.43 17.82 -7.49
C ARG A 2 -2.95 16.74 -6.55
N SER A 3 -4.14 16.18 -6.84
CA SER A 3 -4.73 15.11 -6.04
C SER A 3 -3.80 13.90 -5.88
N THR A 4 -3.06 13.56 -6.93
CA THR A 4 -2.09 12.45 -6.90
C THR A 4 -0.96 12.73 -5.91
N GLU A 5 -0.45 13.95 -5.85
CA GLU A 5 0.59 14.33 -4.87
C GLU A 5 0.07 14.25 -3.45
N ILE A 6 -1.14 14.76 -3.21
CA ILE A 6 -1.78 14.69 -1.89
C ILE A 6 -1.95 13.24 -1.46
N PHE A 7 -2.40 12.38 -2.37
CA PHE A 7 -2.54 10.96 -2.11
C PHE A 7 -1.22 10.33 -1.66
N HIS A 8 -0.13 10.57 -2.38
CA HIS A 8 1.17 10.00 -2.04
C HIS A 8 1.72 10.54 -0.71
N ILE A 9 1.49 11.82 -0.42
CA ILE A 9 1.89 12.41 0.87
C ILE A 9 1.14 11.73 2.02
N LYS A 10 -0.17 11.54 1.87
CA LYS A 10 -1.00 10.88 2.89
C LYS A 10 -0.61 9.43 3.10
N MET A 11 -0.37 8.70 2.02
CA MET A 11 0.06 7.30 2.12
C MET A 11 1.43 7.19 2.81
N ALA A 12 2.35 8.08 2.48
CA ALA A 12 3.66 8.12 3.12
C ALA A 12 3.56 8.38 4.63
N GLU A 13 2.66 9.26 5.05
CA GLU A 13 2.41 9.54 6.47
C GLU A 13 1.83 8.30 7.19
N ILE A 14 0.83 7.67 6.58
CA ILE A 14 0.12 6.54 7.18
C ILE A 14 1.04 5.34 7.33
N PHE A 15 1.79 5.00 6.29
CA PHE A 15 2.62 3.80 6.27
C PHE A 15 4.06 4.04 6.71
N GLY A 16 4.47 5.30 6.89
CA GLY A 16 5.84 5.62 7.30
C GLY A 16 6.87 5.39 6.20
N PHE A 17 6.56 5.79 4.96
CA PHE A 17 7.50 5.68 3.86
C PHE A 17 8.73 6.56 4.07
N PRO A 18 9.89 6.19 3.52
CA PRO A 18 11.10 7.00 3.69
C PRO A 18 11.04 8.33 2.95
N ASP A 19 11.88 9.27 3.33
CA ASP A 19 11.93 10.61 2.74
C ASP A 19 12.21 10.58 1.25
N PHE A 20 12.91 9.55 0.78
CA PHE A 20 13.23 9.41 -0.64
C PHE A 20 12.10 8.77 -1.47
N TYR A 21 10.93 8.57 -0.88
CA TYR A 21 9.79 7.99 -1.58
C TYR A 21 9.45 8.79 -2.85
N GLY A 22 9.42 8.11 -3.99
CA GLY A 22 9.33 8.75 -5.31
C GLY A 22 7.95 9.27 -5.70
N LYS A 23 6.93 9.11 -4.88
CA LYS A 23 5.56 9.62 -5.09
C LYS A 23 4.98 9.23 -6.45
N ASN A 24 5.20 7.97 -6.85
CA ASN A 24 4.62 7.40 -8.05
C ASN A 24 4.11 5.99 -7.77
N LEU A 25 3.37 5.42 -8.72
CA LEU A 25 2.74 4.12 -8.54
C LEU A 25 3.74 3.01 -8.26
N ALA A 26 4.84 2.96 -9.01
CA ALA A 26 5.86 1.92 -8.83
C ALA A 26 6.49 1.99 -7.44
N ALA A 27 6.84 3.19 -6.97
CA ALA A 27 7.38 3.39 -5.64
C ALA A 27 6.36 3.00 -4.55
N PHE A 28 5.09 3.32 -4.76
CA PHE A 28 4.02 2.96 -3.85
C PHE A 28 3.90 1.43 -3.70
N ILE A 29 3.89 0.71 -4.81
CA ILE A 29 3.85 -0.76 -4.81
C ILE A 29 5.08 -1.33 -4.10
N ASP A 30 6.26 -0.81 -4.40
CA ASP A 30 7.50 -1.30 -3.80
C ASP A 30 7.53 -1.09 -2.28
N CYS A 31 7.13 0.10 -1.82
CA CYS A 31 7.07 0.37 -0.38
C CYS A 31 6.05 -0.50 0.33
N LEU A 32 4.84 -0.64 -0.23
CA LEU A 32 3.81 -1.49 0.37
C LEU A 32 4.19 -2.96 0.36
N SER A 33 5.00 -3.40 -0.59
CA SER A 33 5.46 -4.79 -0.64
C SER A 33 6.31 -5.16 0.58
N ASP A 34 6.89 -4.18 1.26
CA ASP A 34 7.66 -4.42 2.49
C ASP A 34 6.80 -4.66 3.72
N LEU A 35 5.46 -4.60 3.60
CA LEU A 35 4.56 -4.99 4.68
C LEU A 35 4.74 -6.47 5.09
N ARG A 36 5.14 -7.31 4.15
CA ARG A 36 5.52 -8.70 4.43
C ARG A 36 6.91 -8.96 3.89
N ILE A 37 7.85 -9.16 4.79
CA ILE A 37 9.19 -9.60 4.45
C ILE A 37 9.31 -11.04 4.91
N TYR A 38 9.62 -11.94 3.99
CA TYR A 38 9.71 -13.36 4.31
C TYR A 38 10.99 -13.68 5.03
N GLU A 39 10.95 -14.75 5.84
CA GLU A 39 12.10 -15.21 6.60
C GLU A 39 13.30 -15.47 5.67
N GLY A 40 14.47 -14.99 6.07
CA GLY A 40 15.69 -15.11 5.28
C GLY A 40 15.98 -13.95 4.35
N GLU A 41 15.05 -13.02 4.20
CA GLU A 41 15.27 -11.79 3.43
C GLU A 41 16.02 -10.78 4.30
N ASP A 42 17.13 -10.28 3.79
CA ASP A 42 17.93 -9.24 4.45
C ASP A 42 17.57 -7.88 3.86
N ILE A 43 16.38 -7.40 4.20
CA ILE A 43 15.82 -6.16 3.69
C ILE A 43 15.44 -5.26 4.86
N GLU A 44 15.85 -3.99 4.77
CA GLU A 44 15.36 -2.96 5.68
C GLU A 44 14.00 -2.46 5.18
N PRO A 45 12.92 -2.64 5.96
CA PRO A 45 11.59 -2.29 5.47
C PRO A 45 11.39 -0.79 5.30
N MET A 46 10.70 -0.41 4.21
CA MET A 46 10.33 0.97 3.89
C MET A 46 8.96 1.37 4.45
N VAL A 47 8.45 0.62 5.41
CA VAL A 47 7.16 0.90 6.07
C VAL A 47 7.30 0.68 7.56
N ARG A 48 6.42 1.35 8.35
CA ARG A 48 6.43 1.22 9.81
C ARG A 48 5.77 -0.04 10.33
N TYR A 49 5.01 -0.74 9.51
CA TYR A 49 4.29 -1.95 9.90
C TYR A 49 4.99 -3.19 9.38
N SER A 50 4.90 -4.27 10.14
CA SER A 50 5.41 -5.56 9.71
C SER A 50 4.34 -6.61 9.99
N LEU A 51 3.95 -7.34 8.97
CA LEU A 51 2.90 -8.36 9.07
C LEU A 51 3.50 -9.75 9.06
N ASN A 52 3.04 -10.59 9.98
CA ASN A 52 3.34 -12.02 9.90
C ASN A 52 2.36 -12.71 8.93
N LYS A 53 2.54 -14.02 8.73
CA LYS A 53 1.75 -14.78 7.74
C LYS A 53 0.23 -14.82 8.03
N ASP A 54 -0.17 -14.56 9.27
CA ASP A 54 -1.58 -14.64 9.69
C ASP A 54 -2.22 -13.25 9.87
N GLU A 55 -1.48 -12.21 9.59
CA GLU A 55 -1.94 -10.82 9.75
C GLU A 55 -2.18 -10.15 8.41
N CYS A 56 -3.11 -9.20 8.39
CA CYS A 56 -3.35 -8.34 7.24
C CYS A 56 -3.68 -6.93 7.72
N ILE A 57 -3.60 -5.97 6.81
CA ILE A 57 -4.02 -4.61 7.06
C ILE A 57 -5.40 -4.41 6.45
N LEU A 58 -6.32 -3.86 7.22
CA LEU A 58 -7.63 -3.43 6.72
C LEU A 58 -7.60 -1.92 6.51
N LEU A 59 -7.71 -1.50 5.27
CA LEU A 59 -7.81 -0.08 4.93
C LEU A 59 -9.27 0.32 4.86
N ASN A 60 -9.68 1.19 5.77
CA ASN A 60 -11.00 1.80 5.75
C ASN A 60 -10.93 3.06 4.91
N ILE A 61 -11.62 3.07 3.78
CA ILE A 61 -11.52 4.16 2.82
C ILE A 61 -12.86 4.85 2.67
N LYS A 62 -12.89 6.14 3.00
CA LYS A 62 -14.04 7.02 2.79
C LYS A 62 -13.89 7.76 1.47
N ASN A 63 -15.03 7.98 0.82
CA ASN A 63 -15.11 8.88 -0.34
C ASN A 63 -14.22 8.44 -1.53
N LEU A 64 -14.00 7.14 -1.68
CA LEU A 64 -13.19 6.64 -2.79
C LEU A 64 -13.76 7.07 -4.15
N LEU A 65 -15.08 7.17 -4.26
CA LEU A 65 -15.74 7.58 -5.50
C LEU A 65 -15.58 9.08 -5.80
N LYS A 66 -15.10 9.87 -4.85
CA LYS A 66 -14.88 11.32 -5.03
C LYS A 66 -13.51 11.65 -5.61
N ILE A 67 -12.60 10.71 -5.64
CA ILE A 67 -11.30 10.92 -6.32
C ILE A 67 -11.45 10.62 -7.80
N SER A 68 -10.48 11.06 -8.60
CA SER A 68 -10.52 10.82 -10.04
C SER A 68 -10.53 9.32 -10.36
N ASP A 69 -11.16 8.96 -11.48
CA ASP A 69 -11.19 7.56 -11.93
C ASP A 69 -9.77 7.02 -12.14
N ASP A 70 -8.87 7.85 -12.67
CA ASP A 70 -7.49 7.46 -12.91
C ASP A 70 -6.77 7.12 -11.60
N LEU A 71 -6.87 8.00 -10.60
CA LEU A 71 -6.22 7.76 -9.31
C LEU A 71 -6.81 6.53 -8.60
N ARG A 72 -8.14 6.39 -8.63
CA ARG A 72 -8.82 5.24 -8.04
C ARG A 72 -8.35 3.94 -8.68
N SER A 73 -8.31 3.88 -10.01
CA SER A 73 -7.88 2.70 -10.73
C SER A 73 -6.43 2.34 -10.41
N LYS A 74 -5.55 3.32 -10.35
CA LYS A 74 -4.13 3.11 -10.00
C LYS A 74 -3.97 2.63 -8.57
N PHE A 75 -4.73 3.19 -7.63
CA PHE A 75 -4.69 2.77 -6.23
C PHE A 75 -5.13 1.32 -6.08
N LEU A 76 -6.26 0.95 -6.68
CA LEU A 76 -6.77 -0.43 -6.60
C LEU A 76 -5.82 -1.41 -7.28
N LEU A 77 -5.23 -1.03 -8.41
CA LEU A 77 -4.24 -1.85 -9.09
C LEU A 77 -3.00 -2.06 -8.20
N ALA A 78 -2.55 -1.02 -7.51
CA ALA A 78 -1.41 -1.12 -6.61
C ALA A 78 -1.68 -2.12 -5.48
N ILE A 79 -2.86 -2.05 -4.86
CA ILE A 79 -3.26 -2.99 -3.80
C ILE A 79 -3.28 -4.42 -4.33
N GLU A 80 -3.85 -4.63 -5.52
CA GLU A 80 -3.85 -5.95 -6.15
C GLU A 80 -2.43 -6.46 -6.38
N GLN A 81 -1.53 -5.62 -6.91
CA GLN A 81 -0.16 -6.01 -7.17
C GLN A 81 0.60 -6.39 -5.89
N VAL A 82 0.39 -5.67 -4.80
CA VAL A 82 0.99 -6.01 -3.51
C VAL A 82 0.49 -7.38 -3.05
N ASN A 83 -0.81 -7.62 -3.12
CA ASN A 83 -1.39 -8.89 -2.72
C ASN A 83 -0.89 -10.05 -3.60
N VAL A 84 -0.71 -9.81 -4.90
CA VAL A 84 -0.15 -10.80 -5.83
C VAL A 84 1.31 -11.12 -5.48
N ARG A 85 2.12 -10.12 -5.15
CA ARG A 85 3.51 -10.34 -4.73
C ARG A 85 3.59 -11.19 -3.47
N HIS A 86 2.58 -11.10 -2.60
CA HIS A 86 2.53 -11.82 -1.33
C HIS A 86 1.64 -13.08 -1.37
N ARG A 87 1.34 -13.61 -2.54
CA ARG A 87 0.40 -14.74 -2.69
C ARG A 87 0.85 -16.05 -2.03
N ILE A 88 2.12 -16.17 -1.64
CA ILE A 88 2.60 -17.30 -0.85
C ILE A 88 1.91 -17.33 0.51
N SER A 89 1.57 -16.17 1.05
CA SER A 89 0.74 -16.08 2.25
C SER A 89 -0.69 -16.49 1.90
N LYS A 90 -1.36 -17.21 2.80
CA LYS A 90 -2.71 -17.73 2.57
C LYS A 90 -3.80 -16.68 2.61
N ILE A 91 -3.49 -15.50 3.18
CA ILE A 91 -4.44 -14.40 3.28
C ILE A 91 -3.88 -13.17 2.55
N PRO A 92 -4.74 -12.29 2.04
CA PRO A 92 -4.28 -11.05 1.41
C PRO A 92 -3.51 -10.20 2.40
N THR A 93 -2.51 -9.47 1.91
CA THR A 93 -1.76 -8.51 2.74
C THR A 93 -2.61 -7.31 3.09
N ILE A 94 -3.38 -6.81 2.12
CA ILE A 94 -4.21 -5.63 2.30
C ILE A 94 -5.64 -5.94 1.89
N LEU A 95 -6.57 -5.63 2.78
CA LEU A 95 -8.01 -5.67 2.51
C LEU A 95 -8.54 -4.25 2.53
N ILE A 96 -9.49 -3.97 1.67
CA ILE A 96 -10.12 -2.66 1.57
C ILE A 96 -11.56 -2.75 2.05
N ASN A 97 -11.92 -1.86 2.99
CA ASN A 97 -13.29 -1.67 3.42
C ASN A 97 -13.75 -0.29 2.94
N LEU A 98 -14.74 -0.27 2.05
CA LEU A 98 -15.27 0.97 1.51
C LEU A 98 -16.35 1.51 2.43
N ILE A 99 -16.17 2.76 2.86
CA ILE A 99 -17.12 3.47 3.71
C ILE A 99 -17.70 4.62 2.88
N GLU A 100 -19.00 4.65 2.78
CA GLU A 100 -19.71 5.72 2.06
C GLU A 100 -19.90 6.98 2.90
#